data_4dafc34d9a805accf0244ff6fa2c73bb
#
_entry.id   4dafc34d9a805accf0244ff6fa2c73bb
#
_cell.length_a   1.000
_cell.length_b   1.000
_cell.length_c   1.000
_cell.angle_alpha   90.00
_cell.angle_beta   90.00
_cell.angle_gamma   90.00
#
_symmetry.space_group_name_H-M   'P 1'
#
loop_
_entity.id
_entity.type
_entity.pdbx_description
1 polymer ?
#
loop_
_entity_poly.entity_id
_entity_poly.type
_entity_poly.pdbx_seq_one_letter_code
_entity_poly.pdbx_strand_id
1 'polypeptide(L)'
;MLSIMATLAASLLTAAPAQAVDDPGLALGNFELRPIGNKAELQGRVDKLNADLPNIGVNSILKADARQGTWSSGVCNAAAVESGTKPENFTRSFCFDDADNGNANSEWWPQGVTTVADADEDQTWGDPEAGWNPADHKPMMVTWYNKDDWNGDKKPDDADADGLNTERKGVRVSFIDSSTGKYAHVLLVYPFINSSGNASYMSVRTSQHYSSSQYNYGSLHAGGIVWYGYYLYVADTNRGFRVFDLRNIIDLGALPAEKWGTSKTAIGRQDGVYHAHGYRYILPQSDGWTNTACDTVEPPPGTPCDMQDNDKTCQANDVTPKTSFAGLDRSSSVRHITTGEWCEKAQVTDAYTTGRVIRRPMNASGGTPKLDANGYWAADEAYRIPYNTSYTDNGGIQGAAVINGTYYLSQSRGMSNGRLIVARPDTGTGRLVETSPRRLSAIGVEDLSVWPGSPNQLWTVTEHPGKRMLFSVTP
;
A
#
# COMPACT_ATOMS: atom_id res chain seq x y z
N MET A 1 -57.40 -34.99 -15.06
CA MET A 1 -56.55 -34.30 -14.09
C MET A 1 -55.40 -33.68 -14.86
N LEU A 2 -55.49 -32.35 -15.11
CA LEU A 2 -54.45 -31.58 -15.80
C LEU A 2 -53.62 -30.88 -14.71
N SER A 3 -52.33 -31.24 -14.63
CA SER A 3 -51.37 -30.53 -13.78
C SER A 3 -50.80 -29.34 -14.53
N ILE A 4 -51.08 -28.16 -14.03
CA ILE A 4 -50.48 -26.90 -14.48
C ILE A 4 -49.18 -26.72 -13.71
N MET A 5 -48.03 -26.84 -14.41
CA MET A 5 -46.74 -26.42 -13.88
C MET A 5 -46.61 -24.90 -14.07
N ALA A 6 -46.57 -24.17 -12.97
CA ALA A 6 -46.22 -22.74 -12.95
C ALA A 6 -44.71 -22.62 -12.90
N THR A 7 -44.09 -22.11 -13.98
CA THR A 7 -42.68 -21.73 -14.03
C THR A 7 -42.54 -20.32 -13.41
N LEU A 8 -41.93 -20.24 -12.22
CA LEU A 8 -41.46 -19.00 -11.69
C LEU A 8 -40.22 -18.53 -12.49
N ALA A 9 -40.40 -17.47 -13.29
CA ALA A 9 -39.28 -16.73 -13.84
C ALA A 9 -38.71 -15.79 -12.76
N ALA A 10 -37.56 -16.12 -12.21
CA ALA A 10 -36.78 -15.23 -11.36
C ALA A 10 -36.15 -14.15 -12.27
N SER A 11 -36.72 -12.95 -12.26
CA SER A 11 -36.11 -11.77 -12.86
C SER A 11 -34.89 -11.39 -12.04
N LEU A 12 -33.70 -11.64 -12.58
CA LEU A 12 -32.44 -11.05 -12.14
C LEU A 12 -32.54 -9.54 -12.41
N LEU A 13 -32.86 -8.78 -11.39
CA LEU A 13 -32.63 -7.34 -11.38
C LEU A 13 -31.11 -7.11 -11.39
N THR A 14 -30.54 -6.94 -12.57
CA THR A 14 -29.24 -6.30 -12.72
C THR A 14 -29.41 -4.87 -12.28
N ALA A 15 -28.82 -4.49 -11.13
CA ALA A 15 -28.70 -3.11 -10.74
C ALA A 15 -27.99 -2.38 -11.89
N ALA A 16 -28.67 -1.41 -12.50
CA ALA A 16 -28.05 -0.53 -13.47
C ALA A 16 -26.87 0.19 -12.76
N PRO A 17 -25.73 0.38 -13.44
CA PRO A 17 -24.64 1.17 -12.87
C PRO A 17 -25.22 2.55 -12.52
N ALA A 18 -24.90 3.02 -11.31
CA ALA A 18 -25.31 4.33 -10.86
C ALA A 18 -24.86 5.37 -11.90
N GLN A 19 -25.79 6.09 -12.47
CA GLN A 19 -25.51 7.10 -13.50
C GLN A 19 -24.60 8.17 -12.88
N ALA A 20 -23.48 8.45 -13.55
CA ALA A 20 -22.58 9.52 -13.17
C ALA A 20 -23.36 10.84 -13.11
N VAL A 21 -23.29 11.46 -11.96
CA VAL A 21 -23.67 12.86 -11.77
C VAL A 21 -22.81 13.71 -12.71
N ASP A 22 -23.26 14.94 -13.06
CA ASP A 22 -22.54 15.93 -13.88
C ASP A 22 -21.20 16.43 -13.22
N ASP A 23 -20.40 15.51 -12.72
CA ASP A 23 -19.03 15.77 -12.25
C ASP A 23 -18.05 15.07 -13.21
N PRO A 24 -17.43 15.80 -14.15
CA PRO A 24 -16.51 15.21 -15.12
C PRO A 24 -15.29 14.54 -14.46
N GLY A 25 -14.95 14.96 -13.24
CA GLY A 25 -13.89 14.34 -12.44
C GLY A 25 -14.25 12.95 -11.90
N LEU A 26 -15.51 12.50 -12.01
CA LEU A 26 -15.98 11.17 -11.61
C LEU A 26 -16.30 10.23 -12.78
N ALA A 27 -15.94 10.59 -14.01
CA ALA A 27 -16.11 9.74 -15.16
C ALA A 27 -15.26 8.45 -15.03
N LEU A 28 -15.91 7.29 -14.88
CA LEU A 28 -15.25 6.01 -14.57
C LEU A 28 -14.19 5.60 -15.61
N GLY A 29 -14.37 5.97 -16.88
CA GLY A 29 -13.37 5.73 -17.94
C GLY A 29 -12.02 6.42 -17.69
N ASN A 30 -11.95 7.45 -16.85
CA ASN A 30 -10.69 8.09 -16.48
C ASN A 30 -9.88 7.27 -15.46
N PHE A 31 -10.49 6.24 -14.87
CA PHE A 31 -9.91 5.49 -13.77
C PHE A 31 -9.46 4.08 -14.15
N GLU A 32 -9.40 3.79 -15.43
CA GLU A 32 -8.87 2.50 -15.92
C GLU A 32 -7.39 2.38 -15.60
N LEU A 33 -6.99 1.21 -15.12
CA LEU A 33 -5.58 0.81 -15.01
C LEU A 33 -5.27 -0.22 -16.08
N ARG A 34 -4.15 -0.01 -16.78
CA ARG A 34 -3.64 -0.92 -17.80
C ARG A 34 -2.53 -1.80 -17.22
N PRO A 35 -2.39 -3.04 -17.70
CA PRO A 35 -1.23 -3.84 -17.37
C PRO A 35 0.03 -3.15 -17.90
N ILE A 36 1.13 -3.26 -17.17
CA ILE A 36 2.43 -2.75 -17.63
C ILE A 36 2.87 -3.48 -18.90
N GLY A 37 3.42 -2.74 -19.88
CA GLY A 37 3.80 -3.31 -21.17
C GLY A 37 4.97 -4.31 -21.11
N ASN A 38 5.81 -4.25 -20.06
CA ASN A 38 6.98 -5.11 -19.89
C ASN A 38 6.77 -6.27 -18.88
N LYS A 39 5.54 -6.65 -18.57
CA LYS A 39 5.22 -7.71 -17.58
C LYS A 39 5.96 -9.02 -17.85
N ALA A 40 5.96 -9.51 -19.09
CA ALA A 40 6.61 -10.78 -19.44
C ALA A 40 8.14 -10.71 -19.28
N GLU A 41 8.74 -9.58 -19.60
CA GLU A 41 10.17 -9.33 -19.39
C GLU A 41 10.51 -9.27 -17.91
N LEU A 42 9.70 -8.57 -17.13
CA LEU A 42 9.84 -8.46 -15.68
C LEU A 42 9.77 -9.85 -15.01
N GLN A 43 8.78 -10.66 -15.40
CA GLN A 43 8.67 -12.03 -14.91
C GLN A 43 9.91 -12.87 -15.28
N GLY A 44 10.41 -12.77 -16.50
CA GLY A 44 11.64 -13.48 -16.91
C GLY A 44 12.88 -13.05 -16.12
N ARG A 45 12.94 -11.81 -15.66
CA ARG A 45 14.00 -11.31 -14.76
C ARG A 45 13.85 -11.91 -13.35
N VAL A 46 12.62 -12.01 -12.83
CA VAL A 46 12.30 -12.68 -11.56
C VAL A 46 12.67 -14.15 -11.62
N ASP A 47 12.32 -14.85 -12.70
CA ASP A 47 12.63 -16.27 -12.88
C ASP A 47 14.15 -16.52 -12.85
N LYS A 48 14.94 -15.64 -13.44
CA LYS A 48 16.41 -15.71 -13.36
C LYS A 48 16.96 -15.47 -11.96
N LEU A 49 16.37 -14.53 -11.20
CA LEU A 49 16.75 -14.34 -9.80
C LEU A 49 16.43 -15.59 -8.97
N ASN A 50 15.25 -16.18 -9.18
CA ASN A 50 14.80 -17.37 -8.45
C ASN A 50 15.64 -18.62 -8.80
N ALA A 51 16.23 -18.67 -10.00
CA ALA A 51 17.14 -19.75 -10.38
C ALA A 51 18.51 -19.65 -9.67
N ASP A 52 18.93 -18.43 -9.32
CA ASP A 52 20.23 -18.17 -8.69
C ASP A 52 20.16 -18.06 -7.15
N LEU A 53 18.97 -17.75 -6.59
CA LEU A 53 18.79 -17.33 -5.21
C LEU A 53 17.71 -18.17 -4.49
N PRO A 54 17.87 -18.44 -3.19
CA PRO A 54 16.94 -19.27 -2.42
C PRO A 54 15.62 -18.53 -2.14
N ASN A 55 14.49 -19.11 -2.53
CA ASN A 55 13.16 -18.61 -2.25
C ASN A 55 12.63 -19.18 -0.93
N ILE A 56 11.86 -18.34 -0.22
CA ILE A 56 11.16 -18.69 1.01
C ILE A 56 9.71 -18.20 0.98
N GLY A 57 8.88 -18.71 1.88
CA GLY A 57 7.52 -18.22 2.08
C GLY A 57 7.41 -17.25 3.26
N VAL A 58 6.24 -16.64 3.39
CA VAL A 58 5.89 -15.71 4.49
C VAL A 58 6.15 -16.34 5.87
N ASN A 59 5.74 -17.60 6.06
CA ASN A 59 5.93 -18.30 7.34
C ASN A 59 7.40 -18.45 7.72
N SER A 60 8.29 -18.59 6.74
CA SER A 60 9.74 -18.67 7.01
C SER A 60 10.29 -17.37 7.58
N ILE A 61 9.75 -16.22 7.15
CA ILE A 61 10.12 -14.91 7.71
C ILE A 61 9.65 -14.81 9.16
N LEU A 62 8.42 -15.22 9.46
CA LEU A 62 7.86 -15.14 10.82
C LEU A 62 8.56 -16.09 11.80
N LYS A 63 9.05 -17.23 11.31
CA LYS A 63 9.85 -18.20 12.11
C LYS A 63 11.28 -17.74 12.36
N ALA A 64 11.82 -16.88 11.51
CA ALA A 64 13.20 -16.44 11.60
C ALA A 64 13.48 -15.68 12.90
N ASP A 65 14.75 -15.68 13.30
CA ASP A 65 15.21 -14.81 14.38
C ASP A 65 15.09 -13.35 13.93
N ALA A 66 14.23 -12.59 14.61
CA ALA A 66 13.66 -11.36 14.10
C ALA A 66 13.70 -10.27 15.18
N ARG A 67 13.39 -9.04 14.79
CA ARG A 67 13.16 -7.93 15.72
C ARG A 67 11.97 -8.24 16.62
N GLN A 68 11.94 -7.63 17.79
CA GLN A 68 10.87 -7.79 18.76
C GLN A 68 10.18 -6.46 19.01
N GLY A 69 8.93 -6.37 18.62
CA GLY A 69 8.03 -5.29 19.01
C GLY A 69 7.13 -5.69 20.19
N THR A 70 6.30 -4.78 20.65
CA THR A 70 5.47 -4.96 21.84
C THR A 70 4.00 -4.73 21.55
N TRP A 71 3.18 -5.75 21.81
CA TRP A 71 1.73 -5.63 21.82
C TRP A 71 1.22 -5.04 23.13
N SER A 72 0.20 -4.17 23.05
CA SER A 72 -0.43 -3.54 24.21
C SER A 72 -1.96 -3.44 24.04
N SER A 73 -2.69 -3.62 25.13
CA SER A 73 -4.13 -3.29 25.21
C SER A 73 -4.38 -1.78 25.39
N GLY A 74 -3.33 -1.00 25.66
CA GLY A 74 -3.34 0.45 25.72
C GLY A 74 -2.54 1.06 24.58
N VAL A 75 -2.45 2.38 24.53
CA VAL A 75 -1.58 3.14 23.63
C VAL A 75 -0.14 2.85 24.03
N CYS A 76 0.58 2.05 23.22
CA CYS A 76 1.95 1.63 23.56
C CYS A 76 2.98 2.75 23.35
N ASN A 77 2.67 3.76 22.53
CA ASN A 77 3.50 4.94 22.32
C ASN A 77 2.73 6.22 22.69
N ALA A 78 2.94 6.72 23.90
CA ALA A 78 2.26 7.93 24.38
C ALA A 78 2.53 9.19 23.52
N ALA A 79 3.65 9.23 22.80
CA ALA A 79 3.97 10.34 21.90
C ALA A 79 3.18 10.31 20.58
N ALA A 80 2.53 9.18 20.27
CA ALA A 80 1.67 9.03 19.09
C ALA A 80 0.30 9.73 19.23
N VAL A 81 0.01 10.30 20.39
CA VAL A 81 -1.22 11.04 20.67
C VAL A 81 -0.92 12.33 21.42
N GLU A 82 -1.80 13.33 21.32
CA GLU A 82 -1.71 14.50 22.17
C GLU A 82 -1.97 14.13 23.63
N SER A 83 -1.32 14.85 24.57
CA SER A 83 -1.38 14.53 26.01
C SER A 83 -2.82 14.37 26.51
N GLY A 84 -3.06 13.29 27.23
CA GLY A 84 -4.36 12.97 27.81
C GLY A 84 -5.42 12.46 26.83
N THR A 85 -5.05 12.18 25.57
CA THR A 85 -5.96 11.67 24.55
C THR A 85 -5.63 10.22 24.16
N LYS A 86 -6.58 9.57 23.48
CA LYS A 86 -6.39 8.30 22.77
C LYS A 86 -7.35 8.24 21.59
N PRO A 87 -7.10 7.42 20.56
CA PRO A 87 -8.07 7.20 19.48
C PRO A 87 -9.41 6.72 20.03
N GLU A 88 -10.51 7.22 19.48
CA GLU A 88 -11.85 6.75 19.86
C GLU A 88 -12.05 5.30 19.44
N ASN A 89 -12.77 4.53 20.26
CA ASN A 89 -12.99 3.09 20.06
C ASN A 89 -11.69 2.26 19.91
N PHE A 90 -10.62 2.71 20.52
CA PHE A 90 -9.32 2.03 20.51
C PHE A 90 -9.42 0.61 21.09
N THR A 91 -8.76 -0.35 20.46
CA THR A 91 -8.77 -1.75 20.89
C THR A 91 -7.40 -2.25 21.35
N ARG A 92 -6.38 -2.12 20.52
CA ARG A 92 -5.00 -2.55 20.84
C ARG A 92 -3.97 -1.83 19.97
N SER A 93 -2.72 -1.90 20.37
CA SER A 93 -1.60 -1.36 19.58
C SER A 93 -0.38 -2.28 19.59
N PHE A 94 0.50 -2.01 18.63
CA PHE A 94 1.82 -2.60 18.49
C PHE A 94 2.85 -1.49 18.33
N CYS A 95 3.88 -1.49 19.15
CA CYS A 95 5.04 -0.63 19.00
C CYS A 95 6.23 -1.40 18.43
N PHE A 96 6.83 -0.85 17.40
CA PHE A 96 8.11 -1.34 16.86
C PHE A 96 9.21 -1.16 17.90
N ASP A 97 10.34 -1.84 17.72
CA ASP A 97 11.50 -1.64 18.57
C ASP A 97 12.10 -0.23 18.46
N ASP A 98 13.03 0.13 19.35
CA ASP A 98 13.61 1.48 19.38
C ASP A 98 14.38 1.83 18.10
N ALA A 99 14.94 0.83 17.41
CA ALA A 99 15.65 1.05 16.16
C ALA A 99 14.72 1.49 15.03
N ASP A 100 13.45 1.06 15.05
CA ASP A 100 12.45 1.47 14.07
C ASP A 100 11.55 2.62 14.55
N ASN A 101 11.32 2.74 15.86
CA ASN A 101 10.46 3.79 16.41
C ASN A 101 11.23 5.05 16.85
N GLY A 102 12.49 4.92 17.22
CA GLY A 102 13.26 6.01 17.83
C GLY A 102 13.33 7.28 16.97
N ASN A 103 13.49 8.44 17.64
CA ASN A 103 13.63 9.73 16.97
C ASN A 103 14.85 9.81 16.03
N ALA A 104 15.88 9.00 16.30
CA ALA A 104 17.07 8.92 15.45
C ALA A 104 16.80 8.23 14.10
N ASN A 105 15.72 7.43 14.00
CA ASN A 105 15.33 6.82 12.73
C ASN A 105 14.39 7.74 11.96
N SER A 106 14.94 8.75 11.30
CA SER A 106 14.21 9.62 10.36
C SER A 106 14.22 9.07 8.93
N GLU A 107 15.02 8.05 8.65
CA GLU A 107 15.22 7.50 7.32
C GLU A 107 13.98 6.76 6.77
N TRP A 108 13.31 5.99 7.61
CA TRP A 108 12.18 5.16 7.20
C TRP A 108 10.85 5.64 7.79
N TRP A 109 9.82 5.76 6.95
CA TRP A 109 8.50 6.25 7.33
C TRP A 109 7.44 5.20 7.02
N PRO A 110 6.74 4.64 8.01
CA PRO A 110 5.67 3.68 7.79
C PRO A 110 4.45 4.34 7.16
N GLN A 111 3.76 3.61 6.27
CA GLN A 111 2.68 4.14 5.46
C GLN A 111 1.49 3.17 5.37
N GLY A 112 1.58 2.18 4.49
CA GLY A 112 0.50 1.24 4.20
C GLY A 112 0.41 0.13 5.24
N VAL A 113 -0.80 -0.38 5.46
CA VAL A 113 -1.08 -1.51 6.35
C VAL A 113 -2.01 -2.52 5.68
N THR A 114 -1.70 -3.81 5.80
CA THR A 114 -2.57 -4.91 5.37
C THR A 114 -2.41 -6.11 6.31
N THR A 115 -3.37 -7.01 6.30
CA THR A 115 -3.39 -8.15 7.22
C THR A 115 -3.64 -9.45 6.46
N VAL A 116 -3.42 -10.57 7.12
CA VAL A 116 -3.77 -11.90 6.58
C VAL A 116 -5.26 -12.02 6.25
N ALA A 117 -6.11 -11.24 6.90
CA ALA A 117 -7.54 -11.21 6.60
C ALA A 117 -7.85 -10.59 5.22
N ASP A 118 -6.95 -9.77 4.68
CA ASP A 118 -7.01 -9.31 3.30
C ASP A 118 -6.53 -10.42 2.35
N ALA A 119 -5.56 -11.22 2.75
CA ALA A 119 -4.97 -12.28 1.93
C ALA A 119 -5.93 -13.45 1.73
N ASP A 120 -6.49 -13.95 2.81
CA ASP A 120 -7.38 -15.11 2.80
C ASP A 120 -8.60 -14.92 3.71
N GLU A 121 -9.73 -15.54 3.34
CA GLU A 121 -11.00 -15.44 4.08
C GLU A 121 -10.96 -16.18 5.41
N ASP A 122 -10.18 -17.23 5.52
CA ASP A 122 -10.01 -17.99 6.77
C ASP A 122 -9.07 -17.28 7.76
N GLN A 123 -8.44 -16.17 7.32
CA GLN A 123 -7.52 -15.36 8.12
C GLN A 123 -6.30 -16.15 8.60
N THR A 124 -5.85 -17.12 7.82
CA THR A 124 -4.63 -17.90 8.05
C THR A 124 -3.73 -17.87 6.82
N TRP A 125 -2.46 -18.24 6.95
CA TRP A 125 -1.55 -18.28 5.81
C TRP A 125 -0.61 -19.47 5.87
N GLY A 126 -0.70 -20.30 4.82
CA GLY A 126 0.12 -21.50 4.65
C GLY A 126 -0.39 -22.70 5.43
N ASP A 127 0.29 -23.84 5.26
CA ASP A 127 -0.08 -25.10 5.85
C ASP A 127 0.52 -25.29 7.25
N PRO A 128 -0.14 -26.06 8.13
CA PRO A 128 0.43 -26.49 9.40
C PRO A 128 1.67 -27.37 9.19
N GLU A 129 2.69 -27.12 9.99
CA GLU A 129 3.93 -27.90 10.03
C GLU A 129 4.24 -28.33 11.48
N ALA A 130 5.17 -29.25 11.68
CA ALA A 130 5.58 -29.68 13.01
C ALA A 130 6.09 -28.48 13.84
N GLY A 131 5.37 -28.16 14.91
CA GLY A 131 5.68 -27.03 15.78
C GLY A 131 5.28 -25.65 15.26
N TRP A 132 4.51 -25.59 14.14
CA TRP A 132 3.99 -24.35 13.58
C TRP A 132 2.54 -24.51 13.11
N ASN A 133 1.64 -23.76 13.74
CA ASN A 133 0.24 -23.68 13.33
C ASN A 133 -0.05 -22.28 12.80
N PRO A 134 -0.37 -22.09 11.51
CA PRO A 134 -0.68 -20.79 10.92
C PRO A 134 -1.81 -20.02 11.63
N ALA A 135 -2.76 -20.71 12.24
CA ALA A 135 -3.85 -20.09 12.99
C ALA A 135 -3.37 -19.30 14.22
N ASP A 136 -2.20 -19.69 14.77
CA ASP A 136 -1.58 -19.04 15.94
C ASP A 136 -0.65 -17.88 15.54
N HIS A 137 -0.30 -17.78 14.25
CA HIS A 137 0.68 -16.82 13.73
C HIS A 137 0.10 -16.03 12.56
N LYS A 138 -0.80 -15.10 12.85
CA LYS A 138 -1.52 -14.31 11.85
C LYS A 138 -0.69 -13.12 11.39
N PRO A 139 -0.12 -13.13 10.18
CA PRO A 139 0.75 -12.04 9.73
C PRO A 139 0.00 -10.75 9.43
N MET A 140 0.65 -9.65 9.78
CA MET A 140 0.32 -8.30 9.34
C MET A 140 1.51 -7.71 8.60
N MET A 141 1.26 -6.80 7.68
CA MET A 141 2.31 -6.14 6.92
C MET A 141 2.18 -4.62 7.01
N VAL A 142 3.33 -3.95 7.09
CA VAL A 142 3.43 -2.49 7.07
C VAL A 142 4.49 -2.09 6.06
N THR A 143 4.16 -1.25 5.09
CA THR A 143 5.14 -0.62 4.20
C THR A 143 5.82 0.55 4.86
N TRP A 144 7.06 0.79 4.45
CA TRP A 144 7.87 1.93 4.85
C TRP A 144 8.56 2.47 3.61
N TYR A 145 8.47 3.76 3.36
CA TYR A 145 9.32 4.37 2.34
C TYR A 145 10.56 4.98 2.97
N ASN A 146 11.62 5.00 2.19
CA ASN A 146 12.85 5.68 2.55
C ASN A 146 12.71 7.17 2.20
N LYS A 147 12.87 8.04 3.18
CA LYS A 147 12.81 9.48 2.98
C LYS A 147 14.14 9.98 2.43
N ASP A 148 14.09 10.87 1.46
CA ASP A 148 15.24 11.31 0.68
C ASP A 148 16.27 12.18 1.40
N ASP A 149 16.06 12.51 2.65
CA ASP A 149 16.94 13.36 3.46
C ASP A 149 17.56 12.54 4.61
N TRP A 150 18.26 11.45 4.26
CA TRP A 150 18.83 10.58 5.27
C TRP A 150 20.09 11.15 5.94
N ASN A 151 20.81 12.07 5.26
CA ASN A 151 21.97 12.76 5.82
C ASN A 151 21.60 13.99 6.68
N GLY A 152 20.33 14.41 6.66
CA GLY A 152 19.79 15.49 7.51
C GLY A 152 20.10 16.90 7.02
N ASP A 153 20.62 17.05 5.79
CA ASP A 153 20.98 18.39 5.25
C ASP A 153 19.81 19.12 4.57
N LYS A 154 18.63 18.47 4.53
CA LYS A 154 17.39 18.98 3.93
C LYS A 154 17.44 19.25 2.42
N LYS A 155 18.41 18.69 1.73
CA LYS A 155 18.46 18.69 0.28
C LYS A 155 18.01 17.32 -0.23
N PRO A 156 17.42 17.25 -1.43
CA PRO A 156 17.32 15.96 -2.12
C PRO A 156 18.72 15.36 -2.19
N ASP A 157 18.88 14.13 -1.77
CA ASP A 157 20.19 13.49 -1.75
C ASP A 157 20.85 13.62 -3.11
N ASP A 158 21.97 14.32 -3.13
CA ASP A 158 22.76 14.52 -4.31
C ASP A 158 23.23 13.14 -4.82
N ALA A 159 23.28 12.98 -6.14
CA ALA A 159 23.88 11.79 -6.73
C ALA A 159 25.27 11.58 -6.16
N ASP A 160 25.59 10.35 -5.78
CA ASP A 160 26.95 9.96 -5.47
C ASP A 160 27.91 10.38 -6.58
N ALA A 161 29.20 10.45 -6.26
CA ALA A 161 30.25 10.85 -7.23
C ALA A 161 30.27 9.99 -8.51
N ASP A 162 29.65 8.80 -8.50
CA ASP A 162 29.44 7.94 -9.67
C ASP A 162 28.12 8.20 -10.41
N GLY A 163 27.31 9.17 -9.95
CA GLY A 163 26.02 9.52 -10.55
C GLY A 163 24.89 8.54 -10.24
N LEU A 164 25.14 7.52 -9.42
CA LEU A 164 24.15 6.56 -8.98
C LEU A 164 23.65 6.97 -7.58
N ASN A 165 22.39 7.30 -7.46
CA ASN A 165 21.78 7.56 -6.15
C ASN A 165 21.55 6.23 -5.41
N THR A 166 22.64 5.62 -4.92
CA THR A 166 22.60 4.33 -4.19
C THR A 166 22.06 4.46 -2.79
N GLU A 167 21.95 5.67 -2.29
CA GLU A 167 21.49 5.97 -0.92
C GLU A 167 19.98 5.85 -0.77
N ARG A 168 19.22 6.01 -1.85
CA ARG A 168 17.76 5.83 -1.85
C ARG A 168 17.40 4.36 -1.77
N LYS A 169 17.05 3.92 -0.57
CA LYS A 169 16.78 2.50 -0.30
C LYS A 169 15.38 2.04 -0.74
N GLY A 170 14.54 2.95 -1.21
CA GLY A 170 13.23 2.63 -1.79
C GLY A 170 12.18 2.30 -0.75
N VAL A 171 11.60 1.10 -0.83
CA VAL A 171 10.50 0.64 0.03
C VAL A 171 10.85 -0.67 0.70
N ARG A 172 10.54 -0.80 1.99
CA ARG A 172 10.58 -2.06 2.71
C ARG A 172 9.19 -2.42 3.26
N VAL A 173 8.98 -3.69 3.54
CA VAL A 173 7.77 -4.20 4.20
C VAL A 173 8.16 -4.91 5.48
N SER A 174 7.54 -4.55 6.60
CA SER A 174 7.62 -5.32 7.84
C SER A 174 6.58 -6.43 7.79
N PHE A 175 6.99 -7.67 8.04
CA PHE A 175 6.12 -8.81 8.30
C PHE A 175 6.08 -9.01 9.80
N ILE A 176 4.89 -8.83 10.39
CA ILE A 176 4.67 -8.81 11.85
C ILE A 176 3.83 -10.01 12.23
N ASP A 177 4.31 -10.82 13.17
CA ASP A 177 3.51 -11.85 13.81
C ASP A 177 2.58 -11.23 14.85
N SER A 178 1.26 -11.30 14.61
CA SER A 178 0.27 -10.68 15.49
C SER A 178 0.15 -11.33 16.88
N SER A 179 0.71 -12.52 17.09
CA SER A 179 0.68 -13.23 18.38
C SER A 179 1.95 -12.98 19.19
N THR A 180 3.13 -13.08 18.56
CA THR A 180 4.41 -12.98 19.28
C THR A 180 4.98 -11.57 19.31
N GLY A 181 4.60 -10.72 18.36
CA GLY A 181 5.18 -9.40 18.15
C GLY A 181 6.57 -9.45 17.49
N LYS A 182 7.04 -10.62 17.07
CA LYS A 182 8.24 -10.70 16.23
C LYS A 182 7.95 -10.11 14.86
N TYR A 183 8.95 -9.44 14.28
CA TYR A 183 8.82 -8.92 12.92
C TYR A 183 10.15 -8.84 12.20
N ALA A 184 10.12 -8.94 10.87
CA ALA A 184 11.29 -8.77 10.02
C ALA A 184 10.96 -7.87 8.83
N HIS A 185 12.01 -7.26 8.26
CA HIS A 185 11.89 -6.41 7.09
C HIS A 185 12.29 -7.15 5.82
N VAL A 186 11.53 -6.93 4.76
CA VAL A 186 11.79 -7.37 3.40
C VAL A 186 11.94 -6.12 2.53
N LEU A 187 13.07 -5.97 1.83
CA LEU A 187 13.27 -4.86 0.90
C LEU A 187 12.56 -5.17 -0.43
N LEU A 188 11.73 -4.27 -0.91
CA LEU A 188 11.13 -4.36 -2.24
C LEU A 188 12.15 -3.92 -3.28
N VAL A 189 12.32 -4.74 -4.33
CA VAL A 189 13.35 -4.49 -5.35
C VAL A 189 12.77 -4.60 -6.76
N TYR A 190 13.39 -3.87 -7.69
CA TYR A 190 13.08 -3.94 -9.10
C TYR A 190 14.14 -4.78 -9.82
N PRO A 191 13.78 -5.93 -10.41
CA PRO A 191 14.74 -6.82 -11.06
C PRO A 191 15.15 -6.31 -12.45
N PHE A 192 16.42 -6.47 -12.79
CA PHE A 192 16.96 -6.16 -14.11
C PHE A 192 18.10 -7.10 -14.50
N ILE A 193 18.51 -7.05 -15.76
CA ILE A 193 19.70 -7.75 -16.25
C ILE A 193 20.84 -6.73 -16.38
N ASN A 194 21.94 -6.97 -15.65
CA ASN A 194 23.08 -6.07 -15.70
C ASN A 194 23.88 -6.18 -17.02
N SER A 195 24.84 -5.31 -17.24
CA SER A 195 25.68 -5.26 -18.45
C SER A 195 26.46 -6.55 -18.73
N SER A 196 26.68 -7.37 -17.71
CA SER A 196 27.31 -8.70 -17.83
C SER A 196 26.31 -9.84 -18.11
N GLY A 197 25.03 -9.53 -18.36
CA GLY A 197 23.99 -10.51 -18.63
C GLY A 197 23.44 -11.26 -17.41
N ASN A 198 23.85 -10.87 -16.19
CA ASN A 198 23.39 -11.51 -14.96
C ASN A 198 22.13 -10.86 -14.41
N ALA A 199 21.28 -11.65 -13.77
CA ALA A 199 20.18 -11.12 -12.99
C ALA A 199 20.71 -10.31 -11.79
N SER A 200 20.11 -9.14 -11.62
CA SER A 200 20.40 -8.20 -10.54
C SER A 200 19.12 -7.46 -10.16
N TYR A 201 19.21 -6.56 -9.20
CA TYR A 201 18.07 -5.75 -8.77
C TYR A 201 18.53 -4.42 -8.21
N MET A 202 17.62 -3.46 -8.18
CA MET A 202 17.76 -2.16 -7.54
C MET A 202 16.59 -1.89 -6.61
N SER A 203 16.68 -0.86 -5.79
CA SER A 203 15.58 -0.40 -4.94
C SER A 203 14.39 0.05 -5.78
N VAL A 204 13.17 -0.21 -5.32
CA VAL A 204 11.96 0.32 -5.95
C VAL A 204 11.89 1.83 -5.73
N ARG A 205 11.68 2.59 -6.81
CA ARG A 205 11.63 4.05 -6.83
C ARG A 205 10.44 4.53 -7.68
N THR A 206 10.08 5.80 -7.61
CA THR A 206 9.03 6.40 -8.44
C THR A 206 9.32 6.30 -9.94
N SER A 207 10.58 6.37 -10.33
CA SER A 207 11.03 6.06 -11.69
C SER A 207 12.13 5.03 -11.66
N GLN A 208 12.11 4.09 -12.59
CA GLN A 208 13.01 2.94 -12.64
C GLN A 208 14.01 3.06 -13.77
N HIS A 209 14.54 4.24 -14.02
CA HIS A 209 15.61 4.38 -15.00
C HIS A 209 16.94 3.89 -14.45
N TYR A 210 17.45 2.86 -15.09
CA TYR A 210 18.71 2.20 -14.73
C TYR A 210 19.95 3.02 -15.07
N SER A 211 19.91 3.96 -16.02
CA SER A 211 21.11 4.42 -16.70
C SER A 211 21.41 5.90 -16.62
N SER A 212 20.83 6.69 -15.76
CA SER A 212 21.15 8.10 -15.86
C SER A 212 21.34 8.83 -14.56
N SER A 213 22.48 9.50 -14.51
CA SER A 213 22.86 10.55 -13.59
C SER A 213 21.91 11.77 -13.53
N GLN A 214 20.80 11.75 -14.27
CA GLN A 214 19.92 12.91 -14.43
C GLN A 214 18.67 12.87 -13.54
N TYR A 215 18.50 11.86 -12.69
CA TYR A 215 17.20 11.62 -12.09
C TYR A 215 17.22 11.72 -10.58
N ASN A 216 16.82 12.87 -10.10
CA ASN A 216 16.31 13.09 -8.74
C ASN A 216 14.91 12.46 -8.62
N TYR A 217 14.81 11.14 -8.62
CA TYR A 217 13.55 10.47 -8.40
C TYR A 217 13.34 10.23 -6.92
N GLY A 218 12.23 10.75 -6.42
CA GLY A 218 11.77 10.49 -5.08
C GLY A 218 11.60 9.00 -4.80
N SER A 219 11.62 8.62 -3.54
CA SER A 219 11.21 7.30 -3.12
C SER A 219 9.75 7.08 -3.48
N LEU A 220 9.40 5.86 -3.93
CA LEU A 220 8.02 5.45 -4.00
C LEU A 220 7.39 5.65 -2.62
N HIS A 221 6.29 6.41 -2.53
CA HIS A 221 5.66 6.72 -1.23
C HIS A 221 5.07 5.49 -0.56
N ALA A 222 4.54 4.55 -1.34
CA ALA A 222 3.92 3.30 -0.87
C ALA A 222 2.84 3.55 0.20
N GLY A 223 2.02 4.59 -0.02
CA GLY A 223 1.03 5.10 0.94
C GLY A 223 -0.09 4.12 1.27
N GLY A 224 -0.27 3.06 0.46
CA GLY A 224 -1.21 1.98 0.73
C GLY A 224 -0.70 0.65 0.23
N ILE A 225 -1.12 -0.43 0.90
CA ILE A 225 -0.85 -1.79 0.47
C ILE A 225 -2.06 -2.69 0.65
N VAL A 226 -2.20 -3.65 -0.27
CA VAL A 226 -3.21 -4.71 -0.18
C VAL A 226 -2.54 -6.06 -0.41
N TRP A 227 -2.65 -6.94 0.56
CA TRP A 227 -2.29 -8.34 0.40
C TRP A 227 -3.54 -9.15 0.00
N TYR A 228 -3.59 -9.62 -1.26
CA TYR A 228 -4.72 -10.41 -1.74
C TYR A 228 -4.24 -11.69 -2.45
N GLY A 229 -4.55 -12.85 -1.89
CA GLY A 229 -3.97 -14.12 -2.30
C GLY A 229 -2.44 -14.10 -2.18
N TYR A 230 -1.75 -14.50 -3.23
CA TYR A 230 -0.27 -14.48 -3.25
C TYR A 230 0.33 -13.11 -3.59
N TYR A 231 -0.48 -12.09 -3.90
CA TYR A 231 0.01 -10.83 -4.41
C TYR A 231 -0.08 -9.70 -3.39
N LEU A 232 0.99 -8.93 -3.32
CA LEU A 232 1.05 -7.67 -2.58
C LEU A 232 0.97 -6.52 -3.59
N TYR A 233 -0.10 -5.75 -3.54
CA TYR A 233 -0.33 -4.54 -4.30
C TYR A 233 0.20 -3.36 -3.49
N VAL A 234 1.17 -2.64 -4.03
CA VAL A 234 1.77 -1.46 -3.40
C VAL A 234 1.39 -0.22 -4.20
N ALA A 235 0.74 0.73 -3.56
CA ALA A 235 0.30 1.96 -4.19
C ALA A 235 1.50 2.78 -4.68
N ASP A 236 1.45 3.16 -5.95
CA ASP A 236 2.35 4.11 -6.60
C ASP A 236 1.53 5.36 -6.93
N THR A 237 1.71 6.41 -6.14
CA THR A 237 0.87 7.62 -6.16
C THR A 237 0.64 8.16 -7.57
N ASN A 238 1.66 8.14 -8.40
CA ASN A 238 1.60 8.73 -9.74
C ASN A 238 1.17 7.76 -10.83
N ARG A 239 1.11 6.45 -10.56
CA ARG A 239 0.97 5.44 -11.61
C ARG A 239 -0.14 4.43 -11.40
N GLY A 240 -0.44 4.05 -10.18
CA GLY A 240 -1.38 2.98 -9.87
C GLY A 240 -0.79 1.97 -8.89
N PHE A 241 -0.41 0.76 -9.35
CA PHE A 241 0.11 -0.27 -8.46
C PHE A 241 1.38 -0.94 -8.98
N ARG A 242 2.31 -1.18 -8.08
CA ARG A 242 3.35 -2.17 -8.25
C ARG A 242 2.93 -3.45 -7.57
N VAL A 243 3.14 -4.59 -8.22
CA VAL A 243 2.68 -5.89 -7.75
C VAL A 243 3.86 -6.82 -7.50
N PHE A 244 3.83 -7.44 -6.33
CA PHE A 244 4.85 -8.37 -5.85
C PHE A 244 4.21 -9.71 -5.55
N ASP A 245 4.83 -10.79 -6.01
CA ASP A 245 4.37 -12.16 -5.73
C ASP A 245 5.14 -12.72 -4.52
N LEU A 246 4.44 -12.94 -3.42
CA LEU A 246 5.02 -13.39 -2.16
C LEU A 246 5.66 -14.79 -2.21
N ARG A 247 5.45 -15.54 -3.30
CA ARG A 247 6.17 -16.80 -3.57
C ARG A 247 7.61 -16.57 -4.01
N ASN A 248 7.96 -15.34 -4.37
CA ASN A 248 9.29 -14.94 -4.82
C ASN A 248 10.10 -14.20 -3.75
N ILE A 249 9.77 -14.36 -2.47
CA ILE A 249 10.61 -13.81 -1.40
C ILE A 249 11.94 -14.57 -1.39
N ILE A 250 13.05 -13.83 -1.43
CA ILE A 250 14.41 -14.38 -1.49
C ILE A 250 15.10 -14.14 -0.15
N ASP A 251 15.75 -15.18 0.39
CA ASP A 251 16.60 -15.13 1.59
C ASP A 251 18.07 -15.06 1.20
N LEU A 252 18.64 -13.87 1.13
CA LEU A 252 20.07 -13.68 0.86
C LEU A 252 20.96 -14.27 1.99
N GLY A 253 20.44 -14.31 3.21
CA GLY A 253 21.16 -14.89 4.35
C GLY A 253 21.31 -16.42 4.31
N ALA A 254 20.60 -17.09 3.40
CA ALA A 254 20.79 -18.51 3.13
C ALA A 254 21.93 -18.79 2.13
N LEU A 255 22.48 -17.74 1.50
CA LEU A 255 23.65 -17.86 0.63
C LEU A 255 24.93 -18.12 1.43
N PRO A 256 25.97 -18.71 0.82
CA PRO A 256 27.31 -18.69 1.38
C PRO A 256 27.76 -17.26 1.71
N ALA A 257 28.52 -17.10 2.81
CA ALA A 257 28.90 -15.78 3.31
C ALA A 257 29.64 -14.89 2.29
N GLU A 258 30.38 -15.49 1.38
CA GLU A 258 31.08 -14.79 0.29
C GLU A 258 30.17 -14.36 -0.86
N LYS A 259 28.90 -14.76 -0.84
CA LYS A 259 27.89 -14.40 -1.86
C LYS A 259 26.86 -13.38 -1.38
N TRP A 260 26.83 -13.07 -0.09
CA TRP A 260 25.93 -12.10 0.52
C TRP A 260 26.70 -10.98 1.21
N GLY A 261 26.51 -9.75 0.73
CA GLY A 261 27.11 -8.55 1.30
C GLY A 261 26.14 -7.79 2.20
N THR A 262 26.61 -7.42 3.40
CA THR A 262 25.82 -6.71 4.43
C THR A 262 26.02 -5.19 4.42
N SER A 263 26.65 -4.64 3.38
CA SER A 263 26.81 -3.19 3.22
C SER A 263 25.47 -2.48 3.20
N LYS A 264 25.34 -1.41 3.97
CA LYS A 264 24.11 -0.59 4.03
C LYS A 264 23.95 0.37 2.83
N THR A 265 25.01 0.56 2.04
CA THR A 265 25.05 1.46 0.89
C THR A 265 25.04 0.75 -0.46
N ALA A 266 25.21 -0.58 -0.48
CA ALA A 266 25.26 -1.37 -1.71
C ALA A 266 23.93 -2.09 -2.00
N ILE A 267 23.59 -2.19 -3.29
CA ILE A 267 22.40 -2.90 -3.77
C ILE A 267 22.70 -3.65 -5.06
N GLY A 268 21.99 -4.78 -5.28
CA GLY A 268 22.11 -5.60 -6.48
C GLY A 268 23.33 -6.53 -6.44
N ARG A 269 23.60 -7.15 -7.59
CA ARG A 269 24.75 -8.05 -7.78
C ARG A 269 25.98 -7.27 -8.21
N GLN A 270 27.00 -7.22 -7.37
CA GLN A 270 28.29 -6.55 -7.59
C GLN A 270 29.40 -7.60 -7.42
N ASP A 271 30.23 -7.80 -8.41
CA ASP A 271 31.34 -8.79 -8.40
C ASP A 271 30.95 -10.19 -7.93
N GLY A 272 29.73 -10.60 -8.26
CA GLY A 272 29.18 -11.91 -7.88
C GLY A 272 28.61 -11.99 -6.47
N VAL A 273 28.62 -10.89 -5.72
CA VAL A 273 28.02 -10.75 -4.37
C VAL A 273 26.70 -10.01 -4.47
N TYR A 274 25.69 -10.48 -3.77
CA TYR A 274 24.36 -9.85 -3.72
C TYR A 274 24.25 -8.94 -2.48
N HIS A 275 23.83 -7.70 -2.69
CA HIS A 275 23.66 -6.66 -1.69
C HIS A 275 22.23 -6.15 -1.67
N ALA A 276 21.70 -5.81 -0.52
CA ALA A 276 20.35 -5.27 -0.36
C ALA A 276 20.30 -4.23 0.78
N HIS A 277 21.21 -3.24 0.78
CA HIS A 277 21.31 -2.24 1.85
C HIS A 277 21.38 -2.87 3.26
N GLY A 278 22.00 -4.06 3.36
CA GLY A 278 22.08 -4.84 4.62
C GLY A 278 20.83 -5.64 4.98
N TYR A 279 19.77 -5.61 4.16
CA TYR A 279 18.59 -6.45 4.36
C TYR A 279 18.88 -7.89 3.96
N ARG A 280 18.42 -8.83 4.80
CA ARG A 280 18.50 -10.26 4.53
C ARG A 280 17.51 -10.70 3.47
N TYR A 281 16.30 -10.13 3.49
CA TYR A 281 15.21 -10.55 2.63
C TYR A 281 14.92 -9.49 1.57
N ILE A 282 14.68 -9.94 0.34
CA ILE A 282 14.21 -9.11 -0.77
C ILE A 282 12.98 -9.72 -1.41
N LEU A 283 12.14 -8.86 -2.01
CA LEU A 283 10.99 -9.28 -2.79
C LEU A 283 10.98 -8.53 -4.11
N PRO A 284 11.21 -9.23 -5.25
CA PRO A 284 11.24 -8.60 -6.56
C PRO A 284 9.83 -8.28 -7.08
N GLN A 285 9.69 -7.11 -7.71
CA GLN A 285 8.48 -6.75 -8.44
C GLN A 285 8.26 -7.72 -9.60
N SER A 286 7.02 -8.23 -9.74
CA SER A 286 6.66 -9.22 -10.77
C SER A 286 5.61 -8.71 -11.77
N ASP A 287 4.86 -7.66 -11.41
CA ASP A 287 3.79 -7.10 -12.22
C ASP A 287 3.54 -5.62 -11.86
N GLY A 288 2.59 -4.99 -12.53
CA GLY A 288 2.10 -3.65 -12.21
C GLY A 288 0.87 -3.26 -13.01
N TRP A 289 0.17 -2.26 -12.50
CA TRP A 289 -1.01 -1.67 -13.13
C TRP A 289 -0.83 -0.16 -13.17
N THR A 290 -0.92 0.43 -14.35
CA THR A 290 -0.69 1.86 -14.55
C THR A 290 -1.95 2.56 -15.03
N ASN A 291 -2.08 3.85 -14.70
CA ASN A 291 -3.15 4.68 -15.26
C ASN A 291 -2.96 4.83 -16.79
N THR A 292 -4.00 5.34 -17.47
CA THR A 292 -4.03 5.43 -18.95
C THR A 292 -2.93 6.31 -19.55
N ALA A 293 -2.29 7.17 -18.77
CA ALA A 293 -1.19 8.00 -19.24
C ALA A 293 0.16 7.29 -19.26
N CYS A 294 0.27 6.12 -18.58
CA CYS A 294 1.52 5.38 -18.39
C CYS A 294 1.31 3.90 -18.69
N ASP A 295 1.76 3.44 -19.82
CA ASP A 295 1.67 2.04 -20.24
C ASP A 295 2.87 1.17 -19.82
N THR A 296 3.90 1.77 -19.22
CA THR A 296 5.10 1.08 -18.74
C THR A 296 5.47 1.51 -17.32
N VAL A 297 6.14 0.64 -16.58
CA VAL A 297 6.73 0.99 -15.27
C VAL A 297 7.92 1.93 -15.42
N GLU A 298 8.52 1.94 -16.61
CA GLU A 298 9.69 2.73 -16.98
C GLU A 298 9.38 3.57 -18.22
N PRO A 299 8.54 4.62 -18.11
CA PRO A 299 8.33 5.48 -19.25
C PRO A 299 9.61 6.22 -19.59
N PRO A 300 9.83 6.53 -20.88
CA PRO A 300 10.94 7.40 -21.28
C PRO A 300 10.91 8.73 -20.53
N PRO A 301 12.05 9.36 -20.25
CA PRO A 301 12.12 10.67 -19.63
C PRO A 301 11.24 11.71 -20.34
N GLY A 302 10.51 12.51 -19.58
CA GLY A 302 9.64 13.56 -20.11
C GLY A 302 8.29 13.08 -20.64
N THR A 303 7.91 11.82 -20.39
CA THR A 303 6.53 11.39 -20.66
C THR A 303 5.57 11.93 -19.59
N PRO A 304 4.29 12.20 -19.95
CA PRO A 304 3.30 12.74 -19.01
C PRO A 304 3.07 11.91 -17.74
N CYS A 305 3.53 10.66 -17.73
CA CYS A 305 3.46 9.81 -16.54
C CYS A 305 4.63 10.00 -15.56
N ASP A 306 5.58 10.84 -15.90
CA ASP A 306 6.61 11.33 -15.01
C ASP A 306 6.05 12.50 -14.16
N MET A 307 4.87 12.28 -13.59
CA MET A 307 4.24 13.27 -12.73
C MET A 307 5.11 13.43 -11.49
N GLN A 308 5.51 14.66 -11.24
CA GLN A 308 6.33 14.98 -10.08
C GLN A 308 5.56 14.63 -8.81
N ASP A 309 6.21 13.99 -7.89
CA ASP A 309 5.72 13.58 -6.55
C ASP A 309 5.19 14.76 -5.69
N ASN A 310 5.22 15.97 -6.24
CA ASN A 310 4.92 17.23 -5.57
C ASN A 310 3.54 17.83 -5.89
N ASP A 311 2.72 17.15 -6.70
CA ASP A 311 1.38 17.68 -6.92
C ASP A 311 0.50 17.41 -5.69
N LYS A 312 0.39 18.43 -4.85
CA LYS A 312 -0.39 18.43 -3.61
C LYS A 312 -1.85 18.80 -3.83
N THR A 313 -2.23 19.14 -5.07
CA THR A 313 -3.56 19.58 -5.42
C THR A 313 -4.41 18.40 -5.91
N CYS A 314 -5.73 18.50 -5.74
CA CYS A 314 -6.71 17.65 -6.38
C CYS A 314 -7.67 18.56 -7.12
N GLN A 315 -7.45 18.72 -8.41
CA GLN A 315 -8.27 19.64 -9.20
C GLN A 315 -9.63 19.01 -9.56
N ALA A 316 -10.63 19.85 -9.70
CA ALA A 316 -12.01 19.42 -9.97
C ALA A 316 -12.13 18.58 -11.25
N ASN A 317 -11.35 18.89 -12.25
CA ASN A 317 -11.36 18.27 -13.58
C ASN A 317 -10.11 17.42 -13.89
N ASP A 318 -9.33 17.07 -12.87
CA ASP A 318 -8.18 16.19 -13.04
C ASP A 318 -8.67 14.81 -13.50
N VAL A 319 -8.18 14.36 -14.65
CA VAL A 319 -8.57 13.08 -15.26
C VAL A 319 -7.66 11.93 -14.85
N THR A 320 -6.51 12.24 -14.24
CA THR A 320 -5.54 11.22 -13.80
C THR A 320 -5.57 11.13 -12.28
N PRO A 321 -6.14 10.06 -11.70
CA PRO A 321 -6.22 9.93 -10.25
C PRO A 321 -4.87 9.57 -9.65
N LYS A 322 -4.62 10.08 -8.46
CA LYS A 322 -3.52 9.62 -7.61
C LYS A 322 -3.91 8.33 -6.91
N THR A 323 -2.98 7.41 -6.79
CA THR A 323 -3.14 6.19 -5.97
C THR A 323 -2.33 6.36 -4.69
N SER A 324 -2.84 7.19 -3.76
CA SER A 324 -2.10 7.56 -2.56
C SER A 324 -2.25 6.56 -1.42
N PHE A 325 -3.35 5.82 -1.38
CA PHE A 325 -3.65 4.79 -0.39
C PHE A 325 -4.49 3.66 -1.00
N ALA A 326 -4.57 2.52 -0.33
CA ALA A 326 -5.32 1.37 -0.82
C ALA A 326 -5.81 0.45 0.30
N GLY A 327 -7.07 0.02 0.24
CA GLY A 327 -7.65 -0.95 1.16
C GLY A 327 -8.51 -1.99 0.43
N LEU A 328 -8.62 -3.20 0.98
CA LEU A 328 -9.46 -4.26 0.43
C LEU A 328 -10.84 -4.25 1.07
N ASP A 329 -11.89 -4.23 0.26
CA ASP A 329 -13.28 -4.49 0.69
C ASP A 329 -13.66 -5.93 0.35
N ARG A 330 -13.85 -6.74 1.40
CA ARG A 330 -14.39 -8.09 1.34
C ARG A 330 -15.85 -8.18 1.78
N SER A 331 -16.45 -7.07 2.20
CA SER A 331 -17.82 -7.04 2.75
C SER A 331 -18.91 -7.03 1.68
N SER A 332 -18.56 -6.68 0.45
CA SER A 332 -19.48 -6.70 -0.70
C SER A 332 -19.42 -8.05 -1.44
N SER A 333 -20.46 -8.36 -2.23
CA SER A 333 -20.53 -9.58 -3.05
C SER A 333 -19.42 -9.66 -4.10
N VAL A 334 -18.95 -8.53 -4.58
CA VAL A 334 -17.75 -8.39 -5.39
C VAL A 334 -16.68 -7.75 -4.52
N ARG A 335 -15.49 -8.34 -4.45
CA ARG A 335 -14.37 -7.76 -3.72
C ARG A 335 -13.79 -6.61 -4.49
N HIS A 336 -13.35 -5.56 -3.79
CA HIS A 336 -12.78 -4.38 -4.41
C HIS A 336 -11.50 -3.96 -3.73
N ILE A 337 -10.53 -3.52 -4.50
CA ILE A 337 -9.51 -2.62 -3.97
C ILE A 337 -10.07 -1.19 -4.08
N THR A 338 -10.11 -0.52 -2.94
CA THR A 338 -10.48 0.88 -2.80
C THR A 338 -9.20 1.68 -2.74
N THR A 339 -9.04 2.63 -3.66
CA THR A 339 -7.92 3.58 -3.69
C THR A 339 -8.43 5.00 -3.50
N GLY A 340 -7.54 5.93 -3.22
CA GLY A 340 -7.93 7.33 -3.22
C GLY A 340 -6.75 8.28 -3.25
N GLU A 341 -7.08 9.56 -3.24
CA GLU A 341 -6.17 10.66 -3.45
C GLU A 341 -5.88 11.41 -2.16
N TRP A 342 -4.59 11.59 -1.87
CA TRP A 342 -4.16 12.56 -0.89
C TRP A 342 -4.12 13.95 -1.50
N CYS A 343 -4.78 14.92 -0.84
CA CYS A 343 -4.77 16.33 -1.21
C CYS A 343 -4.35 17.16 -0.01
N GLU A 344 -3.43 18.10 -0.19
CA GLU A 344 -3.00 18.95 0.90
C GLU A 344 -4.15 19.80 1.43
N LYS A 345 -4.32 19.85 2.73
CA LYS A 345 -5.44 20.55 3.39
C LYS A 345 -5.58 22.00 2.97
N ALA A 346 -4.47 22.71 2.77
CA ALA A 346 -4.47 24.09 2.31
C ALA A 346 -5.00 24.28 0.87
N GLN A 347 -5.01 23.21 0.08
CA GLN A 347 -5.48 23.21 -1.31
C GLN A 347 -6.93 22.76 -1.44
N VAL A 348 -7.55 22.27 -0.36
CA VAL A 348 -8.94 21.83 -0.36
C VAL A 348 -9.84 22.98 0.03
N THR A 349 -10.40 23.67 -0.97
CA THR A 349 -11.20 24.89 -0.81
C THR A 349 -12.70 24.65 -0.95
N ASP A 350 -13.10 23.56 -1.60
CA ASP A 350 -14.48 23.19 -1.87
C ASP A 350 -14.66 21.67 -2.03
N ALA A 351 -15.87 21.27 -2.34
CA ALA A 351 -16.23 19.86 -2.50
C ALA A 351 -15.70 19.20 -3.78
N TYR A 352 -15.09 19.93 -4.69
CA TYR A 352 -14.52 19.40 -5.92
C TYR A 352 -12.99 19.24 -5.82
N THR A 353 -12.37 19.79 -4.79
CA THR A 353 -10.93 19.75 -4.55
C THR A 353 -10.54 18.78 -3.42
N THR A 354 -11.50 17.99 -2.91
CA THR A 354 -11.26 17.04 -1.80
C THR A 354 -10.54 15.76 -2.17
N GLY A 355 -10.33 15.48 -3.44
CA GLY A 355 -9.88 14.19 -3.94
C GLY A 355 -11.04 13.19 -4.12
N ARG A 356 -10.67 12.00 -4.57
CA ARG A 356 -11.62 10.93 -4.93
C ARG A 356 -11.26 9.63 -4.23
N VAL A 357 -12.28 8.81 -3.99
CA VAL A 357 -12.14 7.40 -3.65
C VAL A 357 -12.66 6.59 -4.83
N ILE A 358 -11.89 5.61 -5.28
CA ILE A 358 -12.13 4.85 -6.51
C ILE A 358 -12.09 3.37 -6.14
N ARG A 359 -13.11 2.62 -6.57
CA ARG A 359 -13.21 1.18 -6.32
C ARG A 359 -13.04 0.40 -7.61
N ARG A 360 -12.19 -0.63 -7.54
CA ARG A 360 -11.90 -1.51 -8.67
C ARG A 360 -12.15 -2.96 -8.29
N PRO A 361 -12.92 -3.71 -9.11
CA PRO A 361 -13.31 -5.06 -8.76
C PRO A 361 -12.14 -6.04 -8.87
N MET A 362 -12.16 -7.04 -7.97
CA MET A 362 -11.21 -8.15 -7.91
C MET A 362 -11.90 -9.47 -8.23
N ASN A 363 -11.17 -10.43 -8.75
CA ASN A 363 -11.65 -11.80 -8.82
C ASN A 363 -11.85 -12.36 -7.40
N ALA A 364 -12.87 -13.19 -7.23
CA ALA A 364 -13.21 -13.77 -5.94
C ALA A 364 -12.09 -14.64 -5.35
N SER A 365 -11.24 -15.17 -6.21
CA SER A 365 -10.09 -16.01 -5.83
C SER A 365 -8.88 -15.66 -6.68
N GLY A 366 -7.69 -16.15 -6.27
CA GLY A 366 -6.45 -15.99 -7.02
C GLY A 366 -5.75 -14.63 -6.87
N GLY A 367 -6.33 -13.70 -6.14
CA GLY A 367 -5.66 -12.43 -5.81
C GLY A 367 -5.47 -11.47 -6.99
N THR A 368 -6.22 -11.63 -8.08
CA THR A 368 -6.02 -10.86 -9.33
C THR A 368 -7.17 -9.89 -9.61
N PRO A 369 -6.91 -8.79 -10.36
CA PRO A 369 -7.94 -7.88 -10.83
C PRO A 369 -9.00 -8.58 -11.70
N LYS A 370 -10.25 -8.13 -11.59
CA LYS A 370 -11.29 -8.47 -12.55
C LYS A 370 -11.21 -7.50 -13.72
N LEU A 371 -10.85 -8.01 -14.91
CA LEU A 371 -10.59 -7.19 -16.08
C LEU A 371 -11.85 -7.02 -16.92
N ASP A 372 -11.92 -5.91 -17.65
CA ASP A 372 -12.91 -5.66 -18.70
C ASP A 372 -12.57 -6.42 -20.01
N ALA A 373 -13.37 -6.20 -21.04
CA ALA A 373 -13.17 -6.84 -22.34
C ALA A 373 -11.88 -6.42 -23.07
N ASN A 374 -11.28 -5.29 -22.68
CA ASN A 374 -10.02 -4.78 -23.24
C ASN A 374 -8.79 -5.29 -22.48
N GLY A 375 -8.99 -6.02 -21.38
CA GLY A 375 -7.92 -6.45 -20.50
C GLY A 375 -7.47 -5.36 -19.51
N TYR A 376 -8.29 -4.34 -19.26
CA TYR A 376 -8.01 -3.26 -18.32
C TYR A 376 -8.71 -3.49 -16.99
N TRP A 377 -8.12 -2.99 -15.93
CA TRP A 377 -8.72 -3.00 -14.61
C TRP A 377 -9.52 -1.71 -14.42
N ALA A 378 -10.77 -1.77 -14.89
CA ALA A 378 -11.70 -0.65 -14.85
C ALA A 378 -12.24 -0.43 -13.43
N ALA A 379 -12.51 0.82 -13.10
CA ALA A 379 -13.26 1.17 -11.89
C ALA A 379 -14.76 0.97 -12.16
N ASP A 380 -15.49 0.54 -11.14
CA ASP A 380 -16.96 0.44 -11.19
C ASP A 380 -17.66 1.43 -10.26
N GLU A 381 -16.92 2.05 -9.33
CA GLU A 381 -17.43 3.11 -8.46
C GLU A 381 -16.35 4.18 -8.21
N ALA A 382 -16.79 5.44 -8.15
CA ALA A 382 -15.96 6.56 -7.72
C ALA A 382 -16.80 7.61 -6.99
N TYR A 383 -16.25 8.19 -5.93
CA TYR A 383 -16.92 9.22 -5.12
C TYR A 383 -15.93 10.31 -4.71
N ARG A 384 -16.41 11.56 -4.63
CA ARG A 384 -15.64 12.63 -3.98
C ARG A 384 -15.56 12.37 -2.48
N ILE A 385 -14.38 12.60 -1.91
CA ILE A 385 -14.13 12.59 -0.46
C ILE A 385 -14.98 13.69 0.20
N PRO A 386 -15.49 13.51 1.43
CA PRO A 386 -16.36 14.50 2.06
C PRO A 386 -15.69 15.88 2.20
N TYR A 387 -16.45 16.93 1.87
CA TYR A 387 -16.16 18.30 2.23
C TYR A 387 -17.17 18.77 3.26
N ASN A 388 -16.71 19.15 4.44
CA ASN A 388 -17.58 19.55 5.54
C ASN A 388 -17.18 20.94 6.04
N THR A 389 -18.05 21.90 5.83
CA THR A 389 -17.85 23.32 6.17
C THR A 389 -17.71 23.58 7.67
N SER A 390 -18.10 22.62 8.51
CA SER A 390 -17.87 22.69 9.97
C SER A 390 -16.40 22.48 10.36
N TYR A 391 -15.56 22.06 9.41
CA TYR A 391 -14.12 21.86 9.62
C TYR A 391 -13.32 22.73 8.67
N THR A 392 -12.28 23.35 9.19
CA THR A 392 -11.36 24.20 8.40
C THR A 392 -10.24 23.41 7.73
N ASP A 393 -10.11 22.14 8.09
CA ASP A 393 -9.06 21.23 7.63
C ASP A 393 -9.69 20.00 6.92
N ASN A 394 -10.30 20.23 5.77
CA ASN A 394 -10.66 19.16 4.85
C ASN A 394 -9.41 18.70 4.05
N GLY A 395 -9.41 17.50 3.49
CA GLY A 395 -8.22 16.93 2.85
C GLY A 395 -7.30 16.20 3.83
N GLY A 396 -6.10 15.85 3.39
CA GLY A 396 -5.14 15.08 4.19
C GLY A 396 -5.57 13.63 4.45
N ILE A 397 -6.38 13.05 3.54
CA ILE A 397 -6.83 11.66 3.66
C ILE A 397 -5.69 10.74 3.23
N GLN A 398 -5.36 9.79 4.10
CA GLN A 398 -4.24 8.86 3.95
C GLN A 398 -4.65 7.40 3.86
N GLY A 399 -5.94 7.09 4.05
CA GLY A 399 -6.43 5.73 3.99
C GLY A 399 -7.93 5.66 3.83
N ALA A 400 -8.42 4.57 3.23
CA ALA A 400 -9.84 4.27 3.12
C ALA A 400 -10.11 2.78 3.30
N ALA A 401 -11.09 2.45 4.12
CA ALA A 401 -11.63 1.11 4.27
C ALA A 401 -13.14 1.13 4.06
N VAL A 402 -13.70 0.05 3.51
CA VAL A 402 -15.15 -0.08 3.27
C VAL A 402 -15.68 -1.31 4.00
N ILE A 403 -16.76 -1.12 4.75
CA ILE A 403 -17.46 -2.20 5.42
C ILE A 403 -18.97 -2.04 5.17
N ASN A 404 -19.56 -2.97 4.44
CA ASN A 404 -21.00 -2.97 4.11
C ASN A 404 -21.47 -1.61 3.55
N GLY A 405 -20.73 -1.05 2.60
CA GLY A 405 -21.04 0.24 1.94
C GLY A 405 -20.81 1.47 2.83
N THR A 406 -20.27 1.33 4.01
CA THR A 406 -19.82 2.44 4.86
C THR A 406 -18.32 2.65 4.66
N TYR A 407 -17.92 3.86 4.35
CA TYR A 407 -16.54 4.28 4.15
C TYR A 407 -15.98 4.83 5.45
N TYR A 408 -14.78 4.38 5.78
CA TYR A 408 -13.95 4.87 6.88
C TYR A 408 -12.72 5.49 6.27
N LEU A 409 -12.47 6.77 6.53
CA LEU A 409 -11.36 7.51 5.95
C LEU A 409 -10.44 7.98 7.07
N SER A 410 -9.14 7.65 6.93
CA SER A 410 -8.09 8.12 7.83
C SER A 410 -7.64 9.51 7.41
N GLN A 411 -7.78 10.50 8.28
CA GLN A 411 -7.33 11.87 8.05
C GLN A 411 -6.12 12.19 8.90
N SER A 412 -4.96 12.42 8.27
CA SER A 412 -3.77 12.95 8.94
C SER A 412 -3.87 14.46 9.12
N ARG A 413 -3.39 14.96 10.26
CA ARG A 413 -3.36 16.39 10.57
C ARG A 413 -1.95 16.88 10.92
N GLY A 414 -0.95 16.22 10.33
CA GLY A 414 0.46 16.50 10.63
C GLY A 414 0.79 16.13 12.08
N MET A 415 1.28 17.09 12.86
CA MET A 415 1.70 16.85 14.25
C MET A 415 0.58 16.96 15.29
N SER A 416 -0.68 17.10 14.87
CA SER A 416 -1.86 17.01 15.72
C SER A 416 -2.56 15.68 15.57
N ASN A 417 -3.37 15.31 16.58
CA ASN A 417 -4.22 14.12 16.48
C ASN A 417 -5.01 14.10 15.17
N GLY A 418 -4.94 12.99 14.45
CA GLY A 418 -5.71 12.73 13.24
C GLY A 418 -7.20 12.52 13.54
N ARG A 419 -7.94 12.14 12.49
CA ARG A 419 -9.36 11.83 12.60
C ARG A 419 -9.71 10.59 11.78
N LEU A 420 -10.75 9.88 12.23
CA LEU A 420 -11.45 8.88 11.45
C LEU A 420 -12.81 9.45 11.02
N ILE A 421 -13.02 9.52 9.71
CA ILE A 421 -14.26 10.02 9.10
C ILE A 421 -15.11 8.81 8.73
N VAL A 422 -16.40 8.84 9.06
CA VAL A 422 -17.36 7.81 8.69
C VAL A 422 -18.37 8.41 7.71
N ALA A 423 -18.45 7.82 6.51
CA ALA A 423 -19.25 8.38 5.43
C ALA A 423 -19.98 7.29 4.63
N ARG A 424 -21.00 7.69 3.90
CA ARG A 424 -21.71 6.83 2.95
C ARG A 424 -21.88 7.53 1.60
N PRO A 425 -21.97 6.76 0.51
CA PRO A 425 -22.24 7.31 -0.80
C PRO A 425 -23.61 8.01 -0.86
N ASP A 426 -23.61 9.20 -1.41
CA ASP A 426 -24.80 9.83 -1.98
C ASP A 426 -24.70 9.72 -3.51
N THR A 427 -25.41 8.76 -4.07
CA THR A 427 -25.41 8.50 -5.51
C THR A 427 -26.04 9.63 -6.33
N GLY A 428 -26.86 10.48 -5.70
CA GLY A 428 -27.45 11.66 -6.36
C GLY A 428 -26.41 12.76 -6.61
N THR A 429 -25.37 12.85 -5.78
CA THR A 429 -24.33 13.88 -5.87
C THR A 429 -22.96 13.34 -6.25
N GLY A 430 -22.75 12.01 -6.28
CA GLY A 430 -21.43 11.40 -6.50
C GLY A 430 -20.44 11.66 -5.35
N ARG A 431 -20.92 11.92 -4.14
CA ARG A 431 -20.08 12.27 -2.98
C ARG A 431 -20.25 11.28 -1.85
N LEU A 432 -19.21 11.16 -1.05
CA LEU A 432 -19.34 10.59 0.27
C LEU A 432 -19.85 11.66 1.24
N VAL A 433 -20.88 11.31 2.01
CA VAL A 433 -21.49 12.21 3.01
C VAL A 433 -21.21 11.66 4.41
N GLU A 434 -20.65 12.50 5.28
CA GLU A 434 -20.37 12.12 6.67
C GLU A 434 -21.66 11.74 7.41
N THR A 435 -21.64 10.62 8.10
CA THR A 435 -22.78 10.06 8.83
C THR A 435 -22.72 10.30 10.33
N SER A 436 -21.56 10.77 10.82
CA SER A 436 -21.32 11.08 12.24
C SER A 436 -20.20 12.14 12.34
N PRO A 437 -20.05 12.80 13.52
CA PRO A 437 -18.88 13.63 13.77
C PRO A 437 -17.57 12.84 13.56
N ARG A 438 -16.53 13.53 13.11
CA ARG A 438 -15.19 12.94 12.92
C ARG A 438 -14.62 12.50 14.27
N ARG A 439 -14.23 11.25 14.37
CA ARG A 439 -13.69 10.64 15.58
C ARG A 439 -12.20 10.98 15.75
N LEU A 440 -11.75 11.12 16.99
CA LEU A 440 -10.34 11.34 17.29
C LEU A 440 -9.49 10.11 16.92
N SER A 441 -8.34 10.36 16.29
CA SER A 441 -7.34 9.35 15.95
C SER A 441 -5.94 9.78 16.43
N ALA A 442 -4.90 9.00 16.13
CA ALA A 442 -3.54 9.32 16.54
C ALA A 442 -2.87 10.36 15.62
N ILE A 443 -1.70 10.85 16.01
CA ILE A 443 -0.87 11.80 15.26
C ILE A 443 -0.22 11.07 14.08
N GLY A 444 -0.33 11.62 12.86
CA GLY A 444 0.32 11.07 11.66
C GLY A 444 -0.25 9.72 11.24
N VAL A 445 -1.58 9.55 11.34
CA VAL A 445 -2.26 8.34 10.86
C VAL A 445 -2.22 8.23 9.36
N GLU A 446 -2.06 6.99 8.88
CA GLU A 446 -1.89 6.64 7.48
C GLU A 446 -3.01 5.69 7.01
N ASP A 447 -2.68 4.72 6.18
CA ASP A 447 -3.57 3.77 5.52
C ASP A 447 -4.50 2.99 6.48
N LEU A 448 -5.52 2.33 5.92
CA LEU A 448 -6.51 1.56 6.66
C LEU A 448 -6.69 0.15 6.08
N SER A 449 -6.66 -0.86 6.94
CA SER A 449 -7.05 -2.24 6.62
C SER A 449 -8.12 -2.75 7.57
N VAL A 450 -9.01 -3.58 7.05
CA VAL A 450 -10.09 -4.21 7.83
C VAL A 450 -9.66 -5.59 8.29
N TRP A 451 -9.74 -5.84 9.59
CA TRP A 451 -9.70 -7.20 10.12
C TRP A 451 -11.12 -7.60 10.51
N PRO A 452 -11.78 -8.51 9.76
CA PRO A 452 -13.11 -8.95 10.05
C PRO A 452 -13.18 -9.71 11.38
N GLY A 453 -14.24 -9.44 12.13
CA GLY A 453 -14.48 -10.07 13.44
C GLY A 453 -15.79 -9.60 14.04
N SER A 454 -16.00 -9.87 15.31
CA SER A 454 -17.15 -9.40 16.06
C SER A 454 -16.70 -8.73 17.36
N PRO A 455 -16.49 -7.42 17.37
CA PRO A 455 -16.62 -6.46 16.26
C PRO A 455 -15.47 -6.54 15.24
N ASN A 456 -15.67 -5.97 14.05
CA ASN A 456 -14.59 -5.70 13.10
C ASN A 456 -13.56 -4.76 13.72
N GLN A 457 -12.31 -4.82 13.21
CA GLN A 457 -11.25 -3.89 13.59
C GLN A 457 -10.75 -3.15 12.35
N LEU A 458 -10.53 -1.85 12.50
CA LEU A 458 -9.84 -1.01 11.53
C LEU A 458 -8.40 -0.80 12.02
N TRP A 459 -7.44 -1.28 11.25
CA TRP A 459 -6.01 -1.14 11.53
C TRP A 459 -5.42 0.03 10.75
N THR A 460 -4.54 0.79 11.41
CA THR A 460 -3.77 1.88 10.82
C THR A 460 -2.42 2.01 11.50
N VAL A 461 -1.51 2.74 10.88
CA VAL A 461 -0.17 3.01 11.42
C VAL A 461 0.06 4.52 11.50
N THR A 462 0.95 4.96 12.38
CA THR A 462 1.40 6.36 12.49
C THR A 462 2.83 6.50 11.99
N GLU A 463 3.12 7.55 11.22
CA GLU A 463 4.35 7.67 10.44
C GLU A 463 5.53 8.34 11.16
N HIS A 464 5.28 9.32 12.03
CA HIS A 464 6.35 10.22 12.48
C HIS A 464 7.40 9.54 13.39
N PRO A 465 8.69 9.84 13.23
CA PRO A 465 9.75 9.35 14.12
C PRO A 465 9.45 9.63 15.60
N GLY A 466 9.67 8.62 16.45
CA GLY A 466 9.35 8.68 17.87
C GLY A 466 7.86 8.60 18.23
N LYS A 467 6.98 8.56 17.20
CA LYS A 467 5.52 8.52 17.37
C LYS A 467 4.88 7.31 16.66
N ARG A 468 5.69 6.35 16.22
CA ARG A 468 5.23 5.21 15.43
C ARG A 468 4.48 4.21 16.28
N MET A 469 3.30 3.83 15.81
CA MET A 469 2.44 2.86 16.44
C MET A 469 1.49 2.26 15.38
N LEU A 470 1.44 0.95 15.30
CA LEU A 470 0.35 0.25 14.60
C LEU A 470 -0.77 0.04 15.61
N PHE A 471 -2.01 0.39 15.26
CA PHE A 471 -3.12 0.27 16.21
C PHE A 471 -4.45 -0.01 15.52
N SER A 472 -5.41 -0.48 16.28
CA SER A 472 -6.76 -0.72 15.79
C SER A 472 -7.82 -0.02 16.65
N VAL A 473 -8.92 0.29 15.94
CA VAL A 473 -10.15 0.82 16.51
C VAL A 473 -11.35 0.00 16.02
N THR A 474 -12.46 -0.01 16.75
CA THR A 474 -13.71 -0.54 16.20
C THR A 474 -14.38 0.51 15.29
N PRO A 475 -15.01 0.05 14.18
CA PRO A 475 -15.74 0.90 13.25
C PRO A 475 -16.84 1.76 13.87
#